data_9efa0d2d086c5e69edfe12f22fe928b7
#
_entry.id   9efa0d2d086c5e69edfe12f22fe928b7
#
_cell.length_a   1.000
_cell.length_b   1.000
_cell.length_c   1.000
_cell.angle_alpha   90.00
_cell.angle_beta   90.00
_cell.angle_gamma   90.00
#
_symmetry.space_group_name_H-M   'P 1'
#
loop_
_entity.id
_entity.type
_entity.pdbx_description
1 polymer ?
#
loop_
_entity_poly.entity_id
_entity_poly.type
_entity_poly.pdbx_seq_one_letter_code
_entity_poly.pdbx_strand_id
1 'polypeptide(L)'
;GGYELRFNTGTVYVTDNFFALLGAPEVDGNSLSVRKFEEALDQIQLARPCTVVNAEGDKVLTVVQGGRTRYIMLRVTTEDRVQVGLAEDVTVATQERLRIERERDYDVLTGLYNRQAFHRVSHELFQNPERLGVAALLMMDLDDLKHINDTYGHDWGDHYIQNTGRCIAEH
;
A
#
# COMPACT_ATOMS: atom_id res chain seq x y z
N GLY A 1 -0.55 1.82 -20.19
CA GLY A 1 -1.49 2.73 -20.87
C GLY A 1 -1.10 4.17 -20.66
N GLY A 2 -1.64 5.06 -21.48
CA GLY A 2 -1.32 6.48 -21.35
C GLY A 2 -2.32 7.38 -22.05
N TYR A 3 -2.16 8.68 -21.80
CA TYR A 3 -2.90 9.72 -22.50
C TYR A 3 -2.00 10.90 -22.88
N GLU A 4 -2.42 11.64 -23.91
CA GLU A 4 -1.85 12.91 -24.34
C GLU A 4 -2.98 13.96 -24.40
N LEU A 5 -2.90 14.96 -23.55
CA LEU A 5 -3.82 16.10 -23.52
C LEU A 5 -3.17 17.30 -24.19
N ARG A 6 -3.79 17.80 -25.24
CA ARG A 6 -3.38 19.02 -25.95
C ARG A 6 -4.26 20.19 -25.56
N PHE A 7 -3.74 21.13 -24.77
CA PHE A 7 -4.49 22.30 -24.28
C PHE A 7 -4.94 23.25 -25.40
N ASN A 8 -4.20 23.30 -26.51
CA ASN A 8 -4.53 24.19 -27.66
C ASN A 8 -5.77 23.72 -28.43
N THR A 9 -6.02 22.43 -28.52
CA THR A 9 -7.16 21.83 -29.24
C THR A 9 -8.29 21.36 -28.30
N GLY A 10 -8.02 21.29 -27.02
CA GLY A 10 -8.98 20.71 -26.06
C GLY A 10 -9.25 19.24 -26.30
N THR A 11 -8.28 18.52 -26.88
CA THR A 11 -8.40 17.10 -27.25
C THR A 11 -7.48 16.24 -26.40
N VAL A 12 -7.96 15.08 -25.96
CA VAL A 12 -7.20 14.06 -25.26
C VAL A 12 -7.16 12.79 -26.10
N TYR A 13 -5.97 12.32 -26.39
CA TYR A 13 -5.74 11.01 -27.00
C TYR A 13 -5.40 10.02 -25.92
N VAL A 14 -6.06 8.85 -25.95
CA VAL A 14 -5.94 7.82 -24.90
C VAL A 14 -5.64 6.49 -25.54
N THR A 15 -4.76 5.70 -24.93
CA THR A 15 -4.52 4.31 -25.36
C THR A 15 -5.67 3.41 -24.90
N ASP A 16 -5.97 2.35 -25.66
CA ASP A 16 -7.10 1.44 -25.45
C ASP A 16 -7.18 0.85 -24.03
N ASN A 17 -6.02 0.63 -23.40
CA ASN A 17 -5.92 0.03 -22.09
C ASN A 17 -5.84 1.02 -20.91
N PHE A 18 -5.82 2.34 -21.16
CA PHE A 18 -5.63 3.32 -20.09
C PHE A 18 -6.74 3.27 -19.04
N PHE A 19 -7.99 3.37 -19.46
CA PHE A 19 -9.14 3.32 -18.56
C PHE A 19 -9.33 1.94 -17.93
N ALA A 20 -9.07 0.87 -18.68
CA ALA A 20 -9.13 -0.50 -18.16
C ALA A 20 -8.10 -0.74 -17.04
N LEU A 21 -6.88 -0.17 -17.14
CA LEU A 21 -5.88 -0.20 -16.07
C LEU A 21 -6.39 0.50 -14.80
N LEU A 22 -7.05 1.63 -14.95
CA LEU A 22 -7.60 2.41 -13.84
C LEU A 22 -8.92 1.84 -13.30
N GLY A 23 -9.44 0.79 -13.94
CA GLY A 23 -10.71 0.15 -13.56
C GLY A 23 -11.93 1.02 -13.80
N ALA A 24 -11.83 1.95 -14.75
CA ALA A 24 -12.95 2.71 -15.25
C ALA A 24 -13.73 1.92 -16.31
N PRO A 25 -15.01 2.28 -16.54
CA PRO A 25 -15.76 1.73 -17.68
C PRO A 25 -15.05 2.08 -19.00
N GLU A 26 -15.24 1.22 -20.00
CA GLU A 26 -14.76 1.49 -21.35
C GLU A 26 -15.34 2.82 -21.86
N VAL A 27 -14.46 3.65 -22.40
CA VAL A 27 -14.82 4.90 -23.04
C VAL A 27 -14.64 4.68 -24.55
N ASP A 28 -15.70 4.90 -25.31
CA ASP A 28 -15.68 4.71 -26.76
C ASP A 28 -14.70 5.70 -27.42
N GLY A 29 -13.73 5.13 -28.16
CA GLY A 29 -12.77 5.83 -28.99
C GLY A 29 -11.54 6.36 -28.26
N ASN A 30 -10.48 6.54 -29.03
CA ASN A 30 -9.15 6.93 -28.53
C ASN A 30 -8.93 8.45 -28.48
N SER A 31 -9.96 9.25 -28.81
CA SER A 31 -9.93 10.71 -28.83
C SER A 31 -11.16 11.26 -28.12
N LEU A 32 -10.92 11.99 -27.04
CA LEU A 32 -11.95 12.54 -26.15
C LEU A 32 -11.83 14.05 -26.07
N SER A 33 -12.95 14.72 -25.72
CA SER A 33 -12.85 16.09 -25.22
C SER A 33 -12.29 16.09 -23.81
N VAL A 34 -11.62 17.16 -23.41
CA VAL A 34 -11.09 17.36 -22.04
C VAL A 34 -12.15 17.09 -21.00
N ARG A 35 -13.35 17.63 -21.20
CA ARG A 35 -14.49 17.44 -20.27
C ARG A 35 -14.84 15.97 -20.05
N LYS A 36 -14.95 15.17 -21.11
CA LYS A 36 -15.25 13.73 -21.00
C LYS A 36 -14.12 12.97 -20.29
N PHE A 37 -12.88 13.37 -20.55
CA PHE A 37 -11.71 12.79 -19.91
C PHE A 37 -11.68 13.10 -18.41
N GLU A 38 -11.93 14.36 -18.02
CA GLU A 38 -12.01 14.78 -16.61
C GLU A 38 -13.16 14.08 -15.88
N GLU A 39 -14.36 14.01 -16.48
CA GLU A 39 -15.51 13.29 -15.95
C GLU A 39 -15.18 11.80 -15.69
N ALA A 40 -14.43 11.17 -16.61
CA ALA A 40 -14.00 9.77 -16.43
C ALA A 40 -12.96 9.62 -15.31
N LEU A 41 -11.99 10.56 -15.19
CA LEU A 41 -11.01 10.56 -14.11
C LEU A 41 -11.65 10.83 -12.74
N ASP A 42 -12.60 11.74 -12.66
CA ASP A 42 -13.32 12.07 -11.42
C ASP A 42 -14.08 10.86 -10.89
N GLN A 43 -14.68 10.05 -11.77
CA GLN A 43 -15.32 8.80 -11.37
C GLN A 43 -14.32 7.82 -10.77
N ILE A 44 -13.09 7.76 -11.29
CA ILE A 44 -12.03 6.91 -10.76
C ILE A 44 -11.57 7.39 -9.38
N GLN A 45 -11.38 8.68 -9.18
CA GLN A 45 -10.94 9.29 -7.92
C GLN A 45 -12.00 9.17 -6.82
N LEU A 46 -13.27 9.34 -7.14
CA LEU A 46 -14.40 9.19 -6.21
C LEU A 46 -14.58 7.74 -5.75
N ALA A 47 -14.30 6.78 -6.61
CA ALA A 47 -14.40 5.36 -6.27
C ALA A 47 -13.22 4.86 -5.43
N ARG A 48 -12.05 5.57 -5.44
CA ARG A 48 -10.79 5.03 -4.90
C ARG A 48 -9.81 6.13 -4.50
N PRO A 49 -9.64 6.41 -3.21
CA PRO A 49 -8.66 7.36 -2.74
C PRO A 49 -7.24 6.95 -3.15
N CYS A 50 -6.49 7.89 -3.68
CA CYS A 50 -5.07 7.75 -3.95
C CYS A 50 -4.33 7.54 -2.62
N THR A 51 -3.56 6.46 -2.50
CA THR A 51 -3.08 6.04 -1.18
C THR A 51 -1.59 6.29 -0.96
N VAL A 52 -0.78 6.42 -2.00
CA VAL A 52 0.68 6.57 -1.81
C VAL A 52 1.28 7.44 -2.91
N VAL A 53 2.08 8.43 -2.50
CA VAL A 53 3.01 9.11 -3.39
C VAL A 53 4.36 8.41 -3.20
N ASN A 54 4.99 7.92 -4.26
CA ASN A 54 6.33 7.36 -4.17
C ASN A 54 7.38 8.46 -3.92
N ALA A 55 8.63 8.05 -3.68
CA ALA A 55 9.73 9.00 -3.44
C ALA A 55 9.99 9.98 -4.60
N GLU A 56 9.50 9.66 -5.80
CA GLU A 56 9.65 10.45 -7.03
C GLU A 56 8.45 11.37 -7.28
N GLY A 57 7.42 11.34 -6.41
CA GLY A 57 6.21 12.16 -6.53
C GLY A 57 5.11 11.57 -7.41
N ASP A 58 5.30 10.35 -7.94
CA ASP A 58 4.28 9.65 -8.73
C ASP A 58 3.15 9.15 -7.83
N LYS A 59 1.92 9.22 -8.33
CA LYS A 59 0.75 8.74 -7.61
C LYS A 59 0.55 7.24 -7.86
N VAL A 60 0.45 6.46 -6.78
CA VAL A 60 0.08 5.04 -6.87
C VAL A 60 -1.38 4.89 -6.42
N LEU A 61 -2.21 4.43 -7.33
CA LEU A 61 -3.65 4.20 -7.13
C LEU A 61 -3.89 2.75 -6.76
N THR A 62 -4.70 2.52 -5.74
CA THR A 62 -5.17 1.17 -5.39
C THR A 62 -6.48 0.89 -6.13
N VAL A 63 -6.46 -0.08 -7.01
CA VAL A 63 -7.60 -0.49 -7.84
C VAL A 63 -8.10 -1.85 -7.39
N VAL A 64 -9.38 -1.96 -6.99
CA VAL A 64 -10.01 -3.24 -6.64
C VAL A 64 -10.98 -3.64 -7.74
N GLN A 65 -10.71 -4.74 -8.43
CA GLN A 65 -11.52 -5.25 -9.52
C GLN A 65 -11.67 -6.78 -9.42
N GLY A 66 -12.90 -7.25 -9.41
CA GLY A 66 -13.17 -8.70 -9.27
C GLY A 66 -12.58 -9.33 -8.00
N GLY A 67 -12.54 -8.61 -6.88
CA GLY A 67 -11.96 -9.06 -5.62
C GLY A 67 -10.42 -9.07 -5.58
N ARG A 68 -9.76 -8.62 -6.64
CA ARG A 68 -8.30 -8.50 -6.70
C ARG A 68 -7.87 -7.05 -6.54
N THR A 69 -6.86 -6.83 -5.71
CA THR A 69 -6.23 -5.51 -5.53
C THR A 69 -5.07 -5.37 -6.51
N ARG A 70 -5.07 -4.27 -7.25
CA ARG A 70 -4.00 -3.88 -8.17
C ARG A 70 -3.46 -2.52 -7.76
N TYR A 71 -2.19 -2.29 -8.02
CA TYR A 71 -1.51 -1.02 -7.79
C TYR A 71 -1.10 -0.42 -9.13
N ILE A 72 -1.67 0.73 -9.46
CA ILE A 72 -1.42 1.41 -10.74
C ILE A 72 -0.67 2.70 -10.46
N MET A 73 0.55 2.80 -10.96
CA MET A 73 1.33 4.04 -10.90
C MET A 73 0.88 4.97 -12.02
N LEU A 74 0.59 6.21 -11.66
CA LEU A 74 0.24 7.28 -12.60
C LEU A 74 1.28 8.39 -12.53
N ARG A 75 2.04 8.52 -13.63
CA ARG A 75 3.02 9.59 -13.82
C ARG A 75 2.44 10.60 -14.80
N VAL A 76 2.48 11.88 -14.43
CA VAL A 76 1.98 12.97 -15.26
C VAL A 76 3.09 14.00 -15.46
N THR A 77 3.38 14.31 -16.72
CA THR A 77 4.34 15.34 -17.12
C THR A 77 3.63 16.37 -17.99
N THR A 78 3.93 17.63 -17.76
CA THR A 78 3.38 18.73 -18.57
C THR A 78 4.53 19.54 -19.14
N GLU A 79 4.56 19.66 -20.46
CA GLU A 79 5.53 20.48 -21.20
C GLU A 79 4.77 21.38 -22.18
N ASP A 80 5.08 22.67 -22.21
CA ASP A 80 4.45 23.70 -23.04
C ASP A 80 2.90 23.67 -22.90
N ARG A 81 2.23 23.09 -23.89
CA ARG A 81 0.76 22.98 -23.97
C ARG A 81 0.29 21.54 -24.17
N VAL A 82 1.12 20.60 -23.75
CA VAL A 82 0.83 19.18 -23.82
C VAL A 82 1.07 18.56 -22.45
N GLN A 83 0.09 17.80 -21.99
CA GLN A 83 0.23 16.97 -20.80
C GLN A 83 0.20 15.50 -21.20
N VAL A 84 1.19 14.76 -20.77
CA VAL A 84 1.28 13.31 -20.98
C VAL A 84 1.13 12.60 -19.65
N GLY A 85 0.23 11.65 -19.60
CA GLY A 85 0.06 10.76 -18.45
C GLY A 85 0.33 9.32 -18.83
N LEU A 86 1.10 8.62 -18.02
CA LEU A 86 1.42 7.21 -18.16
C LEU A 86 0.88 6.44 -16.96
N ALA A 87 0.08 5.42 -17.21
CA ALA A 87 -0.41 4.47 -16.22
C ALA A 87 0.30 3.12 -16.42
N GLU A 88 0.88 2.60 -15.34
CA GLU A 88 1.61 1.33 -15.31
C GLU A 88 1.10 0.45 -14.17
N ASP A 89 0.92 -0.84 -14.44
CA ASP A 89 0.60 -1.82 -13.41
C ASP A 89 1.87 -2.21 -12.65
N VAL A 90 1.98 -1.71 -11.44
CA VAL A 90 3.11 -1.96 -10.53
C VAL A 90 2.75 -2.92 -9.39
N THR A 91 1.70 -3.73 -9.60
CA THR A 91 1.16 -4.61 -8.55
C THR A 91 2.20 -5.56 -8.01
N VAL A 92 2.92 -6.26 -8.87
CA VAL A 92 3.94 -7.25 -8.44
C VAL A 92 5.07 -6.57 -7.66
N ALA A 93 5.61 -5.47 -8.20
CA ALA A 93 6.70 -4.73 -7.54
C ALA A 93 6.26 -4.14 -6.18
N THR A 94 5.04 -3.60 -6.12
CA THR A 94 4.49 -3.02 -4.89
C THR A 94 4.21 -4.09 -3.84
N GLN A 95 3.63 -5.23 -4.23
CA GLN A 95 3.37 -6.34 -3.31
C GLN A 95 4.67 -6.92 -2.76
N GLU A 96 5.70 -7.10 -3.60
CA GLU A 96 7.00 -7.60 -3.16
C GLU A 96 7.68 -6.62 -2.20
N ARG A 97 7.63 -5.30 -2.50
CA ARG A 97 8.15 -4.29 -1.58
C ARG A 97 7.43 -4.31 -0.23
N LEU A 98 6.09 -4.36 -0.23
CA LEU A 98 5.30 -4.44 0.99
C LEU A 98 5.59 -5.73 1.79
N ARG A 99 5.85 -6.85 1.07
CA ARG A 99 6.25 -8.11 1.70
C ARG A 99 7.60 -7.97 2.40
N ILE A 100 8.62 -7.44 1.70
CA ILE A 100 9.96 -7.23 2.25
C ILE A 100 9.91 -6.26 3.45
N GLU A 101 9.15 -5.16 3.36
CA GLU A 101 8.96 -4.23 4.45
C GLU A 101 8.32 -4.92 5.67
N ARG A 102 7.32 -5.77 5.44
CA ARG A 102 6.65 -6.52 6.49
C ARG A 102 7.58 -7.55 7.15
N GLU A 103 8.32 -8.34 6.35
CA GLU A 103 9.29 -9.32 6.85
C GLU A 103 10.43 -8.65 7.63
N ARG A 104 10.83 -7.43 7.23
CA ARG A 104 11.85 -6.66 7.93
C ARG A 104 11.40 -6.18 9.30
N ASP A 105 10.14 -5.81 9.45
CA ASP A 105 9.65 -5.11 10.64
C ASP A 105 8.79 -5.98 11.56
N TYR A 106 8.23 -7.06 11.06
CA TYR A 106 7.32 -7.91 11.83
C TYR A 106 7.85 -9.33 11.99
N ASP A 107 7.51 -9.93 13.13
CA ASP A 107 7.72 -11.35 13.38
C ASP A 107 6.66 -12.17 12.63
N VAL A 108 7.12 -13.19 11.89
CA VAL A 108 6.26 -13.98 10.99
C VAL A 108 5.21 -14.78 11.75
N LEU A 109 5.54 -15.22 12.98
CA LEU A 109 4.67 -16.07 13.78
C LEU A 109 3.58 -15.27 14.49
N THR A 110 3.93 -14.15 15.09
CA THR A 110 3.03 -13.34 15.93
C THR A 110 2.40 -12.17 15.21
N GLY A 111 3.01 -11.69 14.13
CA GLY A 111 2.60 -10.46 13.45
C GLY A 111 2.87 -9.17 14.25
N LEU A 112 3.56 -9.26 15.37
CA LEU A 112 4.04 -8.11 16.15
C LEU A 112 5.36 -7.59 15.58
N TYR A 113 5.79 -6.41 16.00
CA TYR A 113 7.12 -5.93 15.66
C TYR A 113 8.18 -6.94 16.10
N ASN A 114 9.08 -7.26 15.18
CA ASN A 114 10.25 -8.04 15.52
C ASN A 114 11.25 -7.21 16.36
N ARG A 115 12.29 -7.85 16.86
CA ARG A 115 13.29 -7.22 17.70
C ARG A 115 13.91 -5.96 17.07
N GLN A 116 14.18 -5.98 15.76
CA GLN A 116 14.81 -4.83 15.08
C GLN A 116 13.85 -3.63 14.98
N ALA A 117 12.61 -3.87 14.59
CA ALA A 117 11.60 -2.83 14.52
C ALA A 117 11.30 -2.25 15.90
N PHE A 118 11.19 -3.10 16.93
CA PHE A 118 10.99 -2.65 18.30
C PHE A 118 12.12 -1.71 18.76
N HIS A 119 13.39 -2.08 18.53
CA HIS A 119 14.53 -1.23 18.88
C HIS A 119 14.52 0.12 18.14
N ARG A 120 14.21 0.10 16.85
CA ARG A 120 14.14 1.33 16.05
C ARG A 120 13.03 2.25 16.55
N VAL A 121 11.80 1.74 16.68
CA VAL A 121 10.63 2.53 17.09
C VAL A 121 10.80 3.06 18.52
N SER A 122 11.25 2.22 19.45
CA SER A 122 11.50 2.65 20.83
C SER A 122 12.59 3.72 20.92
N HIS A 123 13.68 3.57 20.15
CA HIS A 123 14.73 4.58 20.09
C HIS A 123 14.22 5.92 19.57
N GLU A 124 13.43 5.93 18.51
CA GLU A 124 12.80 7.14 17.96
C GLU A 124 11.86 7.82 18.98
N LEU A 125 11.08 7.02 19.71
CA LEU A 125 10.21 7.54 20.77
C LEU A 125 11.00 8.16 21.92
N PHE A 126 12.07 7.53 22.37
CA PHE A 126 12.91 8.04 23.46
C PHE A 126 13.71 9.29 23.06
N GLN A 127 13.99 9.48 21.78
CA GLN A 127 14.62 10.73 21.32
C GLN A 127 13.66 11.93 21.31
N ASN A 128 12.35 11.71 21.42
CA ASN A 128 11.33 12.75 21.44
C ASN A 128 10.47 12.68 22.73
N PRO A 129 11.03 13.02 23.91
CA PRO A 129 10.33 12.85 25.19
C PRO A 129 9.01 13.61 25.28
N GLU A 130 8.89 14.75 24.57
CA GLU A 130 7.69 15.55 24.55
C GLU A 130 6.50 14.83 23.88
N ARG A 131 6.80 13.92 22.93
CA ARG A 131 5.78 13.08 22.25
C ARG A 131 5.45 11.84 23.05
N LEU A 132 6.37 11.38 23.91
CA LEU A 132 6.19 10.15 24.67
C LEU A 132 5.22 10.33 25.85
N GLY A 133 5.17 11.53 26.47
CA GLY A 133 4.36 11.80 27.65
C GLY A 133 4.70 10.85 28.79
N VAL A 134 3.68 10.13 29.30
CA VAL A 134 3.87 9.07 30.30
C VAL A 134 3.83 7.72 29.56
N ALA A 135 4.89 6.93 29.70
CA ALA A 135 5.01 5.62 29.08
C ALA A 135 5.50 4.58 30.08
N ALA A 136 5.16 3.32 29.86
CA ALA A 136 5.66 2.18 30.59
C ALA A 136 6.22 1.14 29.63
N LEU A 137 7.34 0.53 30.01
CA LEU A 137 7.91 -0.62 29.31
C LEU A 137 7.59 -1.89 30.11
N LEU A 138 6.87 -2.81 29.47
CA LEU A 138 6.56 -4.12 30.04
C LEU A 138 7.42 -5.17 29.35
N MET A 139 8.04 -6.04 30.13
CA MET A 139 8.72 -7.23 29.65
C MET A 139 7.99 -8.46 30.18
N MET A 140 7.64 -9.37 29.28
CA MET A 140 6.91 -10.60 29.60
C MET A 140 7.62 -11.80 29.01
N ASP A 141 7.46 -12.95 29.64
CA ASP A 141 7.93 -14.24 29.15
C ASP A 141 6.76 -15.23 29.15
N LEU A 142 6.84 -16.23 28.28
CA LEU A 142 5.83 -17.29 28.21
C LEU A 142 6.25 -18.47 29.07
N ASP A 143 5.48 -18.69 30.11
CA ASP A 143 5.69 -19.85 30.99
C ASP A 143 5.35 -21.16 30.26
N ASP A 144 6.04 -22.22 30.66
CA ASP A 144 5.79 -23.61 30.24
C ASP A 144 5.84 -23.90 28.73
N LEU A 145 6.35 -22.98 27.86
CA LEU A 145 6.43 -23.19 26.43
C LEU A 145 7.20 -24.47 26.07
N LYS A 146 8.30 -24.75 26.81
CA LYS A 146 9.05 -25.98 26.63
C LYS A 146 8.22 -27.20 26.90
N HIS A 147 7.47 -27.21 28.01
CA HIS A 147 6.58 -28.32 28.38
C HIS A 147 5.48 -28.55 27.34
N ILE A 148 4.90 -27.50 26.81
CA ILE A 148 3.93 -27.56 25.72
C ILE A 148 4.55 -28.20 24.47
N ASN A 149 5.74 -27.76 24.06
CA ASN A 149 6.45 -28.33 22.91
C ASN A 149 6.77 -29.82 23.12
N ASP A 150 7.28 -30.20 24.30
CA ASP A 150 7.70 -31.56 24.58
C ASP A 150 6.47 -32.50 24.69
N THR A 151 5.31 -32.01 25.12
CA THR A 151 4.10 -32.79 25.33
C THR A 151 3.21 -32.89 24.10
N TYR A 152 3.02 -31.77 23.38
CA TYR A 152 2.04 -31.66 22.28
C TYR A 152 2.67 -31.38 20.92
N GLY A 153 3.98 -31.16 20.86
CA GLY A 153 4.71 -30.84 19.64
C GLY A 153 4.83 -29.34 19.37
N HIS A 154 5.75 -29.00 18.46
CA HIS A 154 6.08 -27.59 18.14
C HIS A 154 4.90 -26.80 17.56
N ASP A 155 4.01 -27.44 16.81
CA ASP A 155 2.83 -26.78 16.25
C ASP A 155 1.93 -26.18 17.36
N TRP A 156 1.80 -26.87 18.49
CA TRP A 156 1.06 -26.36 19.64
C TRP A 156 1.78 -25.20 20.35
N GLY A 157 3.11 -25.26 20.43
CA GLY A 157 3.91 -24.15 20.92
C GLY A 157 3.75 -22.90 20.05
N ASP A 158 3.78 -23.08 18.73
CA ASP A 158 3.55 -22.01 17.78
C ASP A 158 2.15 -21.39 17.94
N HIS A 159 1.11 -22.23 18.10
CA HIS A 159 -0.23 -21.73 18.40
C HIS A 159 -0.31 -20.96 19.73
N TYR A 160 0.42 -21.41 20.76
CA TYR A 160 0.47 -20.71 22.05
C TYR A 160 1.10 -19.32 21.89
N ILE A 161 2.23 -19.22 21.18
CA ILE A 161 2.91 -17.95 20.88
C ILE A 161 2.01 -17.04 20.05
N GLN A 162 1.37 -17.57 18.99
CA GLN A 162 0.46 -16.80 18.12
C GLN A 162 -0.72 -16.21 18.90
N ASN A 163 -1.35 -17.00 19.74
CA ASN A 163 -2.49 -16.54 20.55
C ASN A 163 -2.08 -15.45 21.54
N THR A 164 -0.91 -15.58 22.16
CA THR A 164 -0.38 -14.54 23.05
C THR A 164 -0.10 -13.25 22.25
N GLY A 165 0.53 -13.36 21.08
CA GLY A 165 0.76 -12.21 20.19
C GLY A 165 -0.54 -11.51 19.81
N ARG A 166 -1.61 -12.28 19.52
CA ARG A 166 -2.93 -11.73 19.21
C ARG A 166 -3.53 -10.98 20.40
N CYS A 167 -3.46 -11.57 21.59
CA CYS A 167 -3.94 -10.89 22.81
C CYS A 167 -3.24 -9.55 23.05
N ILE A 168 -1.93 -9.48 22.80
CA ILE A 168 -1.16 -8.24 22.94
C ILE A 168 -1.58 -7.20 21.88
N ALA A 169 -1.87 -7.63 20.64
CA ALA A 169 -2.25 -6.74 19.56
C ALA A 169 -3.66 -6.14 19.70
N GLU A 170 -4.56 -6.81 20.42
CA GLU A 170 -5.95 -6.39 20.60
C GLU A 170 -6.14 -5.41 21.77
N HIS A 171 -5.12 -5.18 22.60
CA HIS A 171 -5.14 -4.30 23.78
C HIS A 171 -4.09 -3.19 23.69
#